data_a7923b6c4d626a4b86ed6f3367ccae12
#
_entry.id   a7923b6c4d626a4b86ed6f3367ccae12
#
_cell.length_a   1.000
_cell.length_b   1.000
_cell.length_c   1.000
_cell.angle_alpha   90.00
_cell.angle_beta   90.00
_cell.angle_gamma   90.00
#
_symmetry.space_group_name_H-M   'P 1'
#
loop_
_entity.id
_entity.type
_entity.pdbx_description
1 polymer ?
#
loop_
_entity_poly.entity_id
_entity_poly.type
_entity_poly.pdbx_seq_one_letter_code
_entity_poly.pdbx_strand_id
1 'polypeptide(L)'
;MTWGSNKLHFTYDSIGPASVTYNGNRYFYLKNAQGDVTGLVNASGTQVVSYTYDPWGASMSVSGSMSATLGAVNPLRYRGYVYDSETGFYYLSSRYYNPVWGRFINADSYASTGQGFTGDNMFAYCNDNPVNYNDSEGTEPELAMGWAASMSWLPAIDGPVPVGDAIYILGFVAICCIRT
;
A
#
# COMPACT_ATOMS: atom_id res chain seq x y z
N MET A 1 -12.16 -12.36 11.08
CA MET A 1 -12.14 -13.46 10.10
C MET A 1 -11.92 -14.76 10.86
N THR A 2 -12.70 -15.79 10.58
CA THR A 2 -12.60 -17.10 11.26
C THR A 2 -12.78 -18.22 10.25
N TRP A 3 -11.96 -19.28 10.33
CA TRP A 3 -12.13 -20.51 9.54
C TRP A 3 -11.61 -21.72 10.35
N GLY A 4 -12.44 -22.74 10.45
CA GLY A 4 -12.17 -23.87 11.36
C GLY A 4 -11.93 -23.37 12.79
N SER A 5 -10.80 -23.74 13.39
CA SER A 5 -10.37 -23.29 14.72
C SER A 5 -9.55 -21.99 14.69
N ASN A 6 -9.20 -21.47 13.51
CA ASN A 6 -8.34 -20.30 13.37
C ASN A 6 -9.14 -19.01 13.43
N LYS A 7 -8.55 -17.98 14.05
CA LYS A 7 -9.12 -16.63 14.18
C LYS A 7 -8.08 -15.59 13.86
N LEU A 8 -8.44 -14.64 12.98
CA LEU A 8 -7.69 -13.41 12.70
C LEU A 8 -8.51 -12.20 13.11
N HIS A 9 -7.91 -11.30 13.86
CA HIS A 9 -8.47 -9.98 14.18
C HIS A 9 -7.44 -8.92 13.85
N PHE A 10 -7.82 -7.94 13.02
CA PHE A 10 -6.95 -6.87 12.55
C PHE A 10 -7.19 -5.60 13.35
N THR A 11 -6.13 -4.84 13.61
CA THR A 11 -6.21 -3.46 14.11
C THR A 11 -5.55 -2.54 13.13
N TYR A 12 -6.08 -1.34 13.01
CA TYR A 12 -5.62 -0.30 12.09
C TYR A 12 -5.23 0.94 12.88
N ASP A 13 -4.29 1.68 12.37
CA ASP A 13 -3.92 3.02 12.81
C ASP A 13 -4.21 4.05 11.70
N SER A 14 -3.73 5.28 11.86
CA SER A 14 -3.93 6.35 10.87
C SER A 14 -3.23 6.12 9.52
N ILE A 15 -2.32 5.16 9.46
CA ILE A 15 -1.52 4.84 8.26
C ILE A 15 -1.79 3.42 7.73
N GLY A 16 -2.88 2.78 8.17
CA GLY A 16 -3.34 1.48 7.69
C GLY A 16 -3.19 0.34 8.69
N PRO A 17 -2.96 -0.91 8.26
CA PRO A 17 -2.86 -2.07 9.13
C PRO A 17 -1.73 -1.92 10.16
N ALA A 18 -2.04 -2.01 11.46
CA ALA A 18 -1.09 -1.89 12.54
C ALA A 18 -0.72 -3.26 13.14
N SER A 19 -1.70 -4.10 13.44
CA SER A 19 -1.43 -5.43 13.98
C SER A 19 -2.49 -6.46 13.60
N VAL A 20 -2.11 -7.73 13.70
CA VAL A 20 -3.00 -8.87 13.57
C VAL A 20 -2.90 -9.76 14.81
N THR A 21 -4.04 -10.18 15.37
CA THR A 21 -4.10 -11.21 16.39
C THR A 21 -4.45 -12.53 15.72
N TYR A 22 -3.55 -13.50 15.80
CA TYR A 22 -3.72 -14.84 15.25
C TYR A 22 -3.80 -15.85 16.41
N ASN A 23 -4.95 -16.50 16.54
CA ASN A 23 -5.22 -17.49 17.59
C ASN A 23 -4.84 -17.00 19.00
N GLY A 24 -5.17 -15.73 19.31
CA GLY A 24 -4.92 -15.10 20.61
C GLY A 24 -3.54 -14.43 20.76
N ASN A 25 -2.60 -14.66 19.85
CA ASN A 25 -1.28 -14.01 19.88
C ASN A 25 -1.27 -12.80 18.94
N ARG A 26 -0.73 -11.67 19.42
CA ARG A 26 -0.63 -10.42 18.64
C ARG A 26 0.69 -10.35 17.91
N TYR A 27 0.62 -9.92 16.63
CA TYR A 27 1.75 -9.66 15.74
C TYR A 27 1.60 -8.28 15.13
N PHE A 28 2.69 -7.57 14.92
CA PHE A 28 2.72 -6.22 14.38
C PHE A 28 3.24 -6.24 12.95
N TYR A 29 2.66 -5.41 12.10
CA TYR A 29 3.05 -5.30 10.70
C TYR A 29 4.33 -4.48 10.57
N LEU A 30 5.30 -5.02 9.81
CA LEU A 30 6.40 -4.24 9.25
C LEU A 30 5.98 -3.78 7.86
N LYS A 31 6.12 -2.48 7.62
CA LYS A 31 5.79 -1.86 6.33
C LYS A 31 6.98 -1.06 5.81
N ASN A 32 7.13 -1.01 4.48
CA ASN A 32 8.06 -0.08 3.84
C ASN A 32 7.42 1.31 3.66
N ALA A 33 8.17 2.26 3.09
CA ALA A 33 7.69 3.63 2.85
C ALA A 33 6.48 3.70 1.90
N GLN A 34 6.27 2.67 1.10
CA GLN A 34 5.17 2.59 0.13
C GLN A 34 3.91 1.90 0.71
N GLY A 35 3.97 1.43 1.97
CA GLY A 35 2.87 0.73 2.61
C GLY A 35 2.83 -0.79 2.36
N ASP A 36 3.82 -1.36 1.65
CA ASP A 36 3.89 -2.81 1.48
C ASP A 36 4.14 -3.48 2.82
N VAL A 37 3.37 -4.50 3.14
CA VAL A 37 3.63 -5.34 4.30
C VAL A 37 4.84 -6.23 3.99
N THR A 38 5.99 -5.88 4.57
CA THR A 38 7.26 -6.62 4.38
C THR A 38 7.46 -7.72 5.41
N GLY A 39 6.63 -7.76 6.45
CA GLY A 39 6.70 -8.82 7.44
C GLY A 39 5.80 -8.64 8.65
N LEU A 40 5.92 -9.60 9.56
CA LEU A 40 5.23 -9.60 10.85
C LEU A 40 6.23 -9.90 11.96
N VAL A 41 6.17 -9.13 13.05
CA VAL A 41 6.95 -9.34 14.27
C VAL A 41 6.05 -9.73 15.42
N ASN A 42 6.56 -10.57 16.31
CA ASN A 42 5.87 -10.92 17.55
C ASN A 42 6.04 -9.84 18.63
N ALA A 43 5.44 -10.03 19.79
CA ALA A 43 5.53 -9.07 20.92
C ALA A 43 6.96 -8.88 21.46
N SER A 44 7.89 -9.79 21.20
CA SER A 44 9.31 -9.64 21.57
C SER A 44 10.16 -8.94 20.50
N GLY A 45 9.54 -8.47 19.39
CA GLY A 45 10.24 -7.81 18.30
C GLY A 45 10.91 -8.77 17.30
N THR A 46 10.72 -10.10 17.46
CA THR A 46 11.28 -11.08 16.51
C THR A 46 10.40 -11.17 15.26
N GLN A 47 11.02 -11.03 14.09
CA GLN A 47 10.33 -11.21 12.82
C GLN A 47 10.02 -12.70 12.60
N VAL A 48 8.74 -13.01 12.47
CA VAL A 48 8.23 -14.39 12.30
C VAL A 48 7.75 -14.68 10.88
N VAL A 49 7.44 -13.63 10.12
CA VAL A 49 7.09 -13.71 8.69
C VAL A 49 7.83 -12.62 7.95
N SER A 50 8.33 -12.92 6.76
CA SER A 50 8.90 -11.97 5.81
C SER A 50 8.27 -12.19 4.44
N TYR A 51 7.88 -11.10 3.78
CA TYR A 51 7.36 -11.08 2.42
C TYR A 51 8.28 -10.26 1.52
N THR A 52 8.47 -10.71 0.29
CA THR A 52 9.10 -9.93 -0.77
C THR A 52 8.21 -9.91 -2.00
N TYR A 53 8.19 -8.77 -2.68
CA TYR A 53 7.37 -8.52 -3.86
C TYR A 53 8.24 -7.97 -4.99
N ASP A 54 7.79 -8.17 -6.21
CA ASP A 54 8.28 -7.38 -7.32
C ASP A 54 7.63 -5.97 -7.31
N PRO A 55 8.02 -5.04 -8.18
CA PRO A 55 7.43 -3.70 -8.23
C PRO A 55 5.92 -3.69 -8.51
N TRP A 56 5.37 -4.74 -9.09
CA TRP A 56 3.96 -4.89 -9.40
C TRP A 56 3.16 -5.60 -8.31
N GLY A 57 3.83 -6.04 -7.23
CA GLY A 57 3.18 -6.71 -6.11
C GLY A 57 3.07 -8.22 -6.25
N ALA A 58 3.63 -8.84 -7.30
CA ALA A 58 3.69 -10.29 -7.34
C ALA A 58 4.59 -10.80 -6.22
N SER A 59 4.09 -11.77 -5.44
CA SER A 59 4.81 -12.32 -4.30
C SER A 59 6.00 -13.17 -4.78
N MET A 60 7.22 -12.73 -4.49
CA MET A 60 8.44 -13.46 -4.83
C MET A 60 8.80 -14.49 -3.78
N SER A 61 8.64 -14.17 -2.49
CA SER A 61 8.87 -15.14 -1.41
C SER A 61 8.06 -14.82 -0.16
N VAL A 62 7.74 -15.90 0.58
CA VAL A 62 7.23 -15.84 1.95
C VAL A 62 8.12 -16.72 2.81
N SER A 63 8.78 -16.16 3.82
CA SER A 63 9.75 -16.85 4.66
C SER A 63 9.54 -16.52 6.14
N GLY A 64 10.31 -17.18 7.02
CA GLY A 64 10.22 -17.03 8.48
C GLY A 64 9.58 -18.23 9.17
N SER A 65 9.66 -18.24 10.52
CA SER A 65 9.21 -19.36 11.35
C SER A 65 7.69 -19.65 11.25
N MET A 66 6.91 -18.64 10.86
CA MET A 66 5.45 -18.74 10.70
C MET A 66 4.99 -18.55 9.25
N SER A 67 5.88 -18.71 8.28
CA SER A 67 5.56 -18.53 6.85
C SER A 67 4.42 -19.42 6.37
N ALA A 68 4.42 -20.70 6.78
CA ALA A 68 3.41 -21.69 6.38
C ALA A 68 2.09 -21.60 7.18
N THR A 69 2.05 -20.82 8.25
CA THR A 69 0.87 -20.63 9.10
C THR A 69 0.32 -19.21 8.96
N LEU A 70 0.73 -18.28 9.82
CA LEU A 70 0.30 -16.89 9.77
C LEU A 70 0.65 -16.22 8.45
N GLY A 71 1.85 -16.48 7.90
CA GLY A 71 2.30 -15.93 6.63
C GLY A 71 1.44 -16.34 5.44
N ALA A 72 0.97 -17.59 5.43
CA ALA A 72 0.10 -18.10 4.37
C ALA A 72 -1.32 -17.51 4.44
N VAL A 73 -1.87 -17.37 5.67
CA VAL A 73 -3.27 -16.96 5.87
C VAL A 73 -3.47 -15.46 6.05
N ASN A 74 -2.40 -14.67 6.26
CA ASN A 74 -2.50 -13.23 6.35
C ASN A 74 -2.87 -12.64 4.98
N PRO A 75 -4.03 -11.96 4.88
CA PRO A 75 -4.48 -11.41 3.61
C PRO A 75 -3.88 -10.04 3.30
N LEU A 76 -3.38 -9.30 4.31
CA LEU A 76 -2.86 -7.94 4.09
C LEU A 76 -1.39 -8.03 3.64
N ARG A 77 -1.10 -7.63 2.40
CA ARG A 77 0.22 -7.79 1.77
C ARG A 77 0.69 -6.53 1.05
N TYR A 78 0.94 -6.61 -0.26
CA TYR A 78 1.41 -5.50 -1.10
C TYR A 78 0.50 -4.27 -0.93
N ARG A 79 1.05 -3.10 -0.64
CA ARG A 79 0.34 -1.83 -0.36
C ARG A 79 -0.72 -1.93 0.76
N GLY A 80 -0.70 -3.00 1.57
CA GLY A 80 -1.75 -3.28 2.54
C GLY A 80 -3.06 -3.78 1.92
N TYR A 81 -3.09 -4.07 0.62
CA TYR A 81 -4.26 -4.62 -0.06
C TYR A 81 -4.60 -6.02 0.42
N VAL A 82 -5.85 -6.39 0.22
CA VAL A 82 -6.35 -7.72 0.58
C VAL A 82 -5.98 -8.72 -0.51
N TYR A 83 -5.05 -9.61 -0.21
CA TYR A 83 -4.63 -10.69 -1.10
C TYR A 83 -5.58 -11.88 -0.97
N ASP A 84 -6.12 -12.32 -2.08
CA ASP A 84 -6.85 -13.58 -2.20
C ASP A 84 -5.89 -14.70 -2.63
N SER A 85 -5.64 -15.64 -1.73
CA SER A 85 -4.71 -16.75 -1.97
C SER A 85 -5.25 -17.80 -2.95
N GLU A 86 -6.56 -17.85 -3.21
CA GLU A 86 -7.17 -18.80 -4.14
C GLU A 86 -7.00 -18.33 -5.59
N THR A 87 -7.16 -17.03 -5.83
CA THR A 87 -7.05 -16.44 -7.18
C THR A 87 -5.68 -15.86 -7.47
N GLY A 88 -4.92 -15.48 -6.43
CA GLY A 88 -3.66 -14.76 -6.55
C GLY A 88 -3.84 -13.27 -6.85
N PHE A 89 -5.03 -12.72 -6.68
CA PHE A 89 -5.35 -11.33 -6.95
C PHE A 89 -5.38 -10.50 -5.69
N TYR A 90 -5.26 -9.19 -5.85
CA TYR A 90 -5.50 -8.21 -4.79
C TYR A 90 -6.87 -7.56 -4.97
N TYR A 91 -7.61 -7.42 -3.87
CA TYR A 91 -8.84 -6.65 -3.83
C TYR A 91 -8.56 -5.23 -3.32
N LEU A 92 -8.88 -4.23 -4.14
CA LEU A 92 -8.67 -2.81 -3.89
C LEU A 92 -10.03 -2.10 -3.77
N SER A 93 -10.85 -2.53 -2.82
CA SER A 93 -12.18 -1.95 -2.53
C SER A 93 -13.18 -1.94 -3.70
N SER A 94 -12.81 -1.45 -4.87
CA SER A 94 -13.68 -1.36 -6.05
C SER A 94 -13.36 -2.37 -7.15
N ARG A 95 -12.07 -2.77 -7.28
CA ARG A 95 -11.58 -3.63 -8.37
C ARG A 95 -10.66 -4.75 -7.87
N TYR A 96 -10.55 -5.80 -8.68
CA TYR A 96 -9.52 -6.83 -8.51
C TYR A 96 -8.32 -6.54 -9.40
N TYR A 97 -7.13 -6.62 -8.81
CA TYR A 97 -5.85 -6.39 -9.45
C TYR A 97 -5.07 -7.70 -9.60
N ASN A 98 -4.60 -7.99 -10.80
CA ASN A 98 -3.72 -9.12 -11.05
C ASN A 98 -2.25 -8.64 -11.08
N PRO A 99 -1.44 -8.98 -10.06
CA PRO A 99 -0.05 -8.51 -9.99
C PRO A 99 0.87 -9.14 -11.05
N VAL A 100 0.51 -10.33 -11.57
CA VAL A 100 1.29 -11.00 -12.63
C VAL A 100 1.10 -10.31 -13.97
N TRP A 101 -0.09 -9.78 -14.23
CA TRP A 101 -0.40 -9.04 -15.46
C TRP A 101 -0.17 -7.53 -15.31
N GLY A 102 0.04 -7.03 -14.10
CA GLY A 102 0.22 -5.63 -13.80
C GLY A 102 -1.00 -4.75 -14.09
N ARG A 103 -2.22 -5.31 -14.02
CA ARG A 103 -3.45 -4.59 -14.38
C ARG A 103 -4.67 -5.05 -13.59
N PHE A 104 -5.70 -4.22 -13.59
CA PHE A 104 -7.01 -4.59 -13.09
C PHE A 104 -7.69 -5.63 -13.99
N ILE A 105 -8.50 -6.50 -13.39
CA ILE A 105 -9.32 -7.49 -14.09
C ILE A 105 -10.64 -6.88 -14.55
N ASN A 106 -11.16 -5.93 -13.76
CA ASN A 106 -12.39 -5.22 -14.05
C ASN A 106 -12.06 -3.86 -14.66
N ALA A 107 -12.86 -3.44 -15.66
CA ALA A 107 -12.78 -2.10 -16.18
C ALA A 107 -13.13 -1.07 -15.09
N ASP A 108 -12.55 0.12 -15.17
CA ASP A 108 -12.93 1.23 -14.31
C ASP A 108 -14.37 1.64 -14.56
N SER A 109 -15.09 1.99 -13.50
CA SER A 109 -16.44 2.57 -13.60
C SER A 109 -16.41 4.04 -14.05
N TYR A 110 -15.27 4.71 -13.89
CA TYR A 110 -15.06 6.06 -14.40
C TYR A 110 -14.39 5.99 -15.77
N ALA A 111 -15.16 6.27 -16.82
CA ALA A 111 -14.62 6.36 -18.17
C ALA A 111 -13.82 7.66 -18.30
N SER A 112 -12.50 7.52 -18.60
CA SER A 112 -11.60 8.63 -18.94
C SER A 112 -11.41 9.69 -17.84
N THR A 113 -10.29 9.63 -17.15
CA THR A 113 -9.85 10.68 -16.22
C THR A 113 -9.23 11.89 -16.92
N GLY A 114 -9.21 11.91 -18.26
CA GLY A 114 -8.64 13.03 -19.05
C GLY A 114 -7.12 13.12 -19.02
N GLN A 115 -6.43 12.11 -18.52
CA GLN A 115 -4.96 12.10 -18.38
C GLN A 115 -4.22 11.50 -19.60
N GLY A 116 -4.71 11.67 -20.81
CA GLY A 116 -4.07 11.17 -22.03
C GLY A 116 -4.20 9.66 -22.21
N PHE A 117 -3.27 9.05 -22.94
CA PHE A 117 -3.32 7.63 -23.33
C PHE A 117 -3.39 6.65 -22.15
N THR A 118 -2.83 6.99 -21.00
CA THR A 118 -2.89 6.14 -19.79
C THR A 118 -4.22 6.28 -19.05
N GLY A 119 -4.84 7.46 -19.09
CA GLY A 119 -6.16 7.71 -18.50
C GLY A 119 -7.30 7.07 -19.29
N ASP A 120 -7.08 6.74 -20.57
CA ASP A 120 -8.05 6.04 -21.40
C ASP A 120 -8.00 4.51 -21.22
N ASN A 121 -6.97 3.98 -20.56
CA ASN A 121 -6.86 2.55 -20.28
C ASN A 121 -7.58 2.18 -18.98
N MET A 122 -8.83 1.78 -19.08
CA MET A 122 -9.70 1.42 -17.95
C MET A 122 -9.15 0.25 -17.07
N PHE A 123 -8.09 -0.43 -17.51
CA PHE A 123 -7.48 -1.55 -16.80
C PHE A 123 -6.09 -1.23 -16.25
N ALA A 124 -5.54 -0.04 -16.54
CA ALA A 124 -4.22 0.34 -16.06
C ALA A 124 -4.19 0.44 -14.52
N TYR A 125 -3.16 -0.13 -13.91
CA TYR A 125 -2.85 0.04 -12.50
C TYR A 125 -1.75 1.09 -12.36
N CYS A 126 -2.01 2.11 -11.56
CA CYS A 126 -1.04 3.18 -11.25
C CYS A 126 -0.44 3.86 -12.50
N ASN A 127 -1.20 4.02 -13.57
CA ASN A 127 -0.72 4.57 -14.85
C ASN A 127 0.54 3.85 -15.37
N ASP A 128 0.61 2.53 -15.22
CA ASP A 128 1.76 1.68 -15.55
C ASP A 128 3.08 2.06 -14.81
N ASN A 129 2.97 2.76 -13.67
CA ASN A 129 4.12 3.19 -12.86
C ASN A 129 3.88 2.93 -11.35
N PRO A 130 3.84 1.65 -10.91
CA PRO A 130 3.54 1.29 -9.52
C PRO A 130 4.66 1.63 -8.53
N VAL A 131 5.85 2.03 -9.02
CA VAL A 131 6.94 2.49 -8.16
C VAL A 131 6.65 3.87 -7.57
N ASN A 132 6.03 4.77 -8.35
CA ASN A 132 5.75 6.13 -7.94
C ASN A 132 4.30 6.36 -7.51
N TYR A 133 3.39 5.48 -7.91
CA TYR A 133 1.96 5.59 -7.61
C TYR A 133 1.44 4.37 -6.85
N ASN A 134 0.37 4.57 -6.09
CA ASN A 134 -0.49 3.53 -5.55
C ASN A 134 -1.95 3.87 -5.90
N ASP A 135 -2.83 2.90 -5.78
CA ASP A 135 -4.26 3.08 -5.97
C ASP A 135 -4.98 2.36 -4.82
N SER A 136 -5.19 3.08 -3.73
CA SER A 136 -5.69 2.50 -2.47
C SER A 136 -7.15 2.05 -2.56
N GLU A 137 -7.94 2.68 -3.43
CA GLU A 137 -9.37 2.43 -3.58
C GLU A 137 -9.72 1.68 -4.87
N GLY A 138 -8.76 1.52 -5.77
CA GLY A 138 -8.96 0.91 -7.08
C GLY A 138 -9.73 1.81 -8.03
N THR A 139 -9.55 3.14 -7.96
CA THR A 139 -10.23 4.12 -8.80
C THR A 139 -9.28 5.11 -9.45
N GLU A 140 -8.38 5.72 -8.68
CA GLU A 140 -7.45 6.74 -9.19
C GLU A 140 -6.06 6.52 -8.60
N PRO A 141 -4.98 6.66 -9.42
CA PRO A 141 -3.61 6.56 -8.93
C PRO A 141 -3.25 7.76 -8.05
N GLU A 142 -2.69 7.48 -6.87
CA GLU A 142 -2.15 8.46 -5.94
C GLU A 142 -0.63 8.36 -5.88
N LEU A 143 0.08 9.45 -5.53
CA LEU A 143 1.53 9.38 -5.33
C LEU A 143 1.87 8.47 -4.14
N ALA A 144 2.70 7.46 -4.37
CA ALA A 144 3.06 6.43 -3.39
C ALA A 144 3.92 6.93 -2.22
N MET A 145 4.41 8.17 -2.28
CA MET A 145 5.23 8.78 -1.24
C MET A 145 4.36 9.47 -0.20
N GLY A 146 4.29 8.91 0.99
CA GLY A 146 3.42 9.35 2.10
C GLY A 146 3.60 10.79 2.62
N TRP A 147 4.55 11.56 2.09
CA TRP A 147 4.67 12.98 2.39
C TRP A 147 3.82 13.87 1.48
N ALA A 148 3.40 13.38 0.30
CA ALA A 148 2.48 14.12 -0.57
C ALA A 148 1.06 14.12 0.00
N ALA A 149 0.64 13.07 0.70
CA ALA A 149 -0.66 13.01 1.38
C ALA A 149 -0.76 13.98 2.57
N SER A 150 0.37 14.38 3.18
CA SER A 150 0.39 15.37 4.26
C SER A 150 0.24 16.80 3.78
N MET A 151 0.25 17.05 2.47
CA MET A 151 0.07 18.40 1.88
C MET A 151 -1.38 18.74 1.53
N SER A 152 -2.34 17.86 1.76
CA SER A 152 -3.76 18.12 1.51
C SER A 152 -4.36 19.26 2.37
N TRP A 153 -3.64 19.72 3.40
CA TRP A 153 -3.99 20.88 4.22
C TRP A 153 -3.37 22.20 3.73
N LEU A 154 -2.48 22.17 2.72
CA LEU A 154 -2.03 23.40 2.10
C LEU A 154 -3.20 24.04 1.36
N PRO A 155 -3.52 25.32 1.62
CA PRO A 155 -4.54 26.01 0.85
C PRO A 155 -4.20 25.93 -0.63
N ALA A 156 -5.20 25.65 -1.47
CA ALA A 156 -5.02 25.60 -2.91
C ALA A 156 -4.36 26.92 -3.35
N ILE A 157 -3.15 26.82 -3.90
CA ILE A 157 -2.45 27.97 -4.46
C ILE A 157 -3.09 28.22 -5.83
N ASP A 158 -4.06 29.11 -5.86
CA ASP A 158 -4.72 29.55 -7.09
C ASP A 158 -3.75 30.42 -7.91
N GLY A 159 -2.93 29.77 -8.75
CA GLY A 159 -2.05 30.47 -9.69
C GLY A 159 -0.69 29.80 -9.88
N PRO A 160 0.10 30.24 -10.88
CA PRO A 160 1.47 29.75 -11.07
C PRO A 160 2.30 30.15 -9.84
N VAL A 161 2.86 29.15 -9.15
CA VAL A 161 3.69 29.34 -7.96
C VAL A 161 4.88 30.22 -8.31
N PRO A 162 5.06 31.40 -7.71
CA PRO A 162 6.26 32.21 -7.90
C PRO A 162 7.48 31.43 -7.43
N VAL A 163 8.58 31.47 -8.20
CA VAL A 163 9.80 30.72 -7.92
C VAL A 163 10.36 30.95 -6.50
N GLY A 164 9.98 32.08 -5.85
CA GLY A 164 10.30 32.38 -4.46
C GLY A 164 9.67 31.44 -3.43
N ASP A 165 8.46 30.94 -3.67
CA ASP A 165 7.74 30.10 -2.70
C ASP A 165 8.28 28.66 -2.66
N ALA A 166 8.80 28.17 -3.81
CA ALA A 166 9.46 26.87 -3.87
C ALA A 166 10.73 26.82 -3.01
N ILE A 167 11.46 27.93 -2.89
CA ILE A 167 12.66 28.06 -2.07
C ILE A 167 12.28 28.08 -0.57
N TYR A 168 11.13 28.67 -0.21
CA TYR A 168 10.66 28.71 1.18
C TYR A 168 10.26 27.30 1.68
N ILE A 169 9.64 26.50 0.84
CA ILE A 169 9.23 25.13 1.19
C ILE A 169 10.45 24.24 1.39
N LEU A 170 11.47 24.34 0.54
CA LEU A 170 12.72 23.62 0.68
C LEU A 170 13.56 24.07 1.90
N GLY A 171 13.51 25.36 2.24
CA GLY A 171 14.17 25.90 3.43
C GLY A 171 13.56 25.42 4.75
N PHE A 172 12.24 25.25 4.82
CA PHE A 172 11.56 24.80 6.03
C PHE A 172 11.81 23.32 6.34
N VAL A 173 11.93 22.48 5.31
CA VAL A 173 12.27 21.06 5.47
C VAL A 173 13.72 20.90 5.95
N ALA A 174 14.65 21.74 5.48
CA ALA A 174 16.05 21.70 5.90
C ALA A 174 16.25 22.13 7.37
N ILE A 175 15.40 23.04 7.90
CA ILE A 175 15.52 23.51 9.30
C ILE A 175 14.94 22.49 10.29
N CYS A 176 13.95 21.68 9.90
CA CYS A 176 13.41 20.64 10.78
C CYS A 176 14.35 19.44 10.96
N CYS A 177 15.25 19.18 9.99
CA CYS A 177 16.25 18.10 10.11
C CYS A 177 17.51 18.45 10.89
N ILE A 178 17.70 19.74 11.29
CA ILE A 178 18.92 20.20 12.02
C ILE A 178 18.66 20.40 13.52
N ARG A 179 17.44 20.15 14.03
CA ARG A 179 17.07 20.37 15.45
C ARG A 179 16.57 19.11 16.17
N THR A 180 17.17 17.97 15.90
CA THR A 180 17.07 16.80 16.79
C THR A 180 18.43 16.22 17.05
#